data_b8e2b68fa31367244611490699c33b15
#
_entry.id   b8e2b68fa31367244611490699c33b15
#
_cell.length_a   1.000
_cell.length_b   1.000
_cell.length_c   1.000
_cell.angle_alpha   90.00
_cell.angle_beta   90.00
_cell.angle_gamma   90.00
#
_symmetry.space_group_name_H-M   'P 1'
#
loop_
_entity.id
_entity.type
_entity.pdbx_description
1 polymer ?
#
loop_
_entity_poly.entity_id
_entity_poly.type
_entity_poly.pdbx_seq_one_letter_code
_entity_poly.pdbx_strand_id
1 'polypeptide(L)'
;MAYTNLNPEKALIWRITHRRNLPWILVNGLHAGNSTARSPDWVTIGNQELINRRAHRAVPLPPGGMLNDYVPFYFTPFSPMLYNIYTGRGGVARVANADIVILVSSLHRVVELGLPYVFTDRHAYTMTANYYNDPINLNAIDWPLLQQRNFQRDPNDPEKVERYQAEALVHGQMPIEALLGAVCYTPQVQQELQEQAARLGVQLDIHSIPQWYF
;
A
#
# COMPACT_ATOMS: atom_id res chain seq x y z
N MET A 1 20.01 10.31 -3.78
CA MET A 1 19.18 11.21 -4.60
C MET A 1 17.75 11.17 -4.08
N ALA A 2 17.09 12.32 -3.96
CA ALA A 2 15.70 12.41 -3.56
C ALA A 2 14.79 11.81 -4.66
N TYR A 3 13.74 11.09 -4.26
CA TYR A 3 12.79 10.50 -5.20
C TYR A 3 11.64 11.48 -5.49
N THR A 4 11.89 12.45 -6.38
CA THR A 4 11.01 13.60 -6.66
C THR A 4 9.63 13.24 -7.25
N ASN A 5 9.39 11.97 -7.63
CA ASN A 5 8.08 11.50 -8.08
C ASN A 5 7.06 11.32 -6.93
N LEU A 6 7.50 11.39 -5.66
CA LEU A 6 6.61 11.43 -4.51
C LEU A 6 6.20 12.88 -4.27
N ASN A 7 5.03 13.26 -4.74
CA ASN A 7 4.50 14.61 -4.67
C ASN A 7 2.96 14.59 -4.73
N PRO A 8 2.27 15.67 -4.33
CA PRO A 8 0.82 15.74 -4.32
C PRO A 8 0.20 15.73 -5.73
N GLU A 9 0.93 16.20 -6.75
CA GLU A 9 0.44 16.27 -8.14
C GLU A 9 0.20 14.88 -8.73
N LYS A 10 1.05 13.91 -8.38
CA LYS A 10 0.89 12.51 -8.80
C LYS A 10 0.11 11.70 -7.78
N ALA A 11 0.27 12.00 -6.50
CA ALA A 11 -0.33 11.30 -5.35
C ALA A 11 -0.32 9.78 -5.52
N LEU A 12 0.81 9.23 -6.02
CA LEU A 12 0.95 7.79 -6.21
C LEU A 12 0.83 7.07 -4.87
N ILE A 13 0.24 5.87 -4.90
CA ILE A 13 0.05 5.02 -3.74
C ILE A 13 0.48 3.59 -4.05
N TRP A 14 1.06 2.91 -3.06
CA TRP A 14 1.66 1.59 -3.22
C TRP A 14 1.17 0.62 -2.17
N ARG A 15 0.89 -0.62 -2.60
CA ARG A 15 0.54 -1.72 -1.71
C ARG A 15 1.39 -2.94 -2.02
N ILE A 16 2.01 -3.49 -0.99
CA ILE A 16 2.75 -4.76 -1.08
C ILE A 16 1.81 -5.94 -0.89
N THR A 17 2.04 -6.99 -1.68
CA THR A 17 1.34 -8.28 -1.55
C THR A 17 2.28 -9.43 -1.93
N HIS A 18 1.93 -10.65 -1.54
CA HIS A 18 2.66 -11.84 -2.01
C HIS A 18 2.27 -12.13 -3.46
N ARG A 19 3.22 -12.52 -4.34
CA ARG A 19 2.96 -12.76 -5.77
C ARG A 19 1.89 -13.81 -6.03
N ARG A 20 1.74 -14.80 -5.13
CA ARG A 20 0.69 -15.84 -5.23
C ARG A 20 -0.73 -15.28 -5.09
N ASN A 21 -0.89 -14.09 -4.53
CA ASN A 21 -2.19 -13.43 -4.42
C ASN A 21 -2.59 -12.72 -5.72
N LEU A 22 -1.63 -12.43 -6.61
CA LEU A 22 -1.88 -11.61 -7.81
C LEU A 22 -2.94 -12.20 -8.73
N PRO A 23 -2.96 -13.51 -9.05
CA PRO A 23 -4.00 -14.07 -9.92
C PRO A 23 -5.43 -13.84 -9.42
N TRP A 24 -5.62 -13.94 -8.09
CA TRP A 24 -6.91 -13.64 -7.47
C TRP A 24 -7.25 -12.15 -7.54
N ILE A 25 -6.26 -11.28 -7.28
CA ILE A 25 -6.42 -9.82 -7.34
C ILE A 25 -6.77 -9.37 -8.76
N LEU A 26 -6.17 -9.96 -9.79
CA LEU A 26 -6.43 -9.64 -11.19
C LEU A 26 -7.90 -9.87 -11.57
N VAL A 27 -8.55 -10.86 -10.98
CA VAL A 27 -9.94 -11.20 -11.27
C VAL A 27 -10.94 -10.47 -10.37
N ASN A 28 -10.58 -10.29 -9.09
CA ASN A 28 -11.52 -9.85 -8.06
C ASN A 28 -11.22 -8.43 -7.52
N GLY A 29 -10.08 -7.83 -7.88
CA GLY A 29 -9.59 -6.61 -7.26
C GLY A 29 -9.01 -6.86 -5.85
N LEU A 30 -8.73 -5.77 -5.14
CA LEU A 30 -8.27 -5.79 -3.75
C LEU A 30 -9.46 -5.61 -2.82
N HIS A 31 -9.57 -6.45 -1.82
CA HIS A 31 -10.60 -6.37 -0.80
C HIS A 31 -10.03 -5.97 0.56
N ALA A 32 -10.82 -5.25 1.33
CA ALA A 32 -10.53 -4.88 2.72
C ALA A 32 -10.37 -6.12 3.63
N GLY A 33 -9.68 -5.95 4.75
CA GLY A 33 -9.40 -7.04 5.68
C GLY A 33 -10.64 -7.71 6.27
N ASN A 34 -11.74 -6.98 6.41
CA ASN A 34 -13.04 -7.47 6.91
C ASN A 34 -13.93 -8.08 5.81
N SER A 35 -13.51 -8.02 4.54
CA SER A 35 -14.29 -8.62 3.45
C SER A 35 -14.39 -10.15 3.59
N THR A 36 -15.54 -10.69 3.27
CA THR A 36 -15.77 -12.14 3.13
C THR A 36 -15.22 -12.68 1.81
N ALA A 37 -15.02 -11.80 0.81
CA ALA A 37 -14.41 -12.16 -0.47
C ALA A 37 -12.88 -12.26 -0.30
N ARG A 38 -12.39 -13.49 -0.15
CA ARG A 38 -10.97 -13.80 -0.01
C ARG A 38 -10.65 -15.13 -0.67
N SER A 39 -9.48 -15.20 -1.32
CA SER A 39 -8.95 -16.48 -1.80
C SER A 39 -8.71 -17.42 -0.61
N PRO A 40 -9.09 -18.70 -0.70
CA PRO A 40 -8.72 -19.71 0.30
C PRO A 40 -7.19 -19.88 0.39
N ASP A 41 -6.46 -19.62 -0.70
CA ASP A 41 -5.00 -19.73 -0.79
C ASP A 41 -4.28 -18.39 -0.53
N TRP A 42 -4.96 -17.42 0.08
CA TRP A 42 -4.40 -16.09 0.32
C TRP A 42 -3.18 -16.15 1.24
N VAL A 43 -2.05 -15.68 0.74
CA VAL A 43 -0.82 -15.55 1.53
C VAL A 43 -0.78 -14.19 2.22
N THR A 44 -0.93 -14.20 3.54
CA THR A 44 -0.80 -12.98 4.35
C THR A 44 0.68 -12.67 4.57
N ILE A 45 1.07 -11.43 4.27
CA ILE A 45 2.38 -10.87 4.61
C ILE A 45 2.16 -9.66 5.53
N GLY A 46 3.13 -9.39 6.39
CA GLY A 46 3.03 -8.25 7.32
C GLY A 46 2.78 -8.67 8.76
N ASN A 47 2.56 -7.68 9.61
CA ASN A 47 2.40 -7.87 11.05
C ASN A 47 0.96 -8.23 11.41
N GLN A 48 0.72 -9.49 11.80
CA GLN A 48 -0.61 -10.00 12.13
C GLN A 48 -1.21 -9.29 13.36
N GLU A 49 -0.38 -8.94 14.35
CA GLU A 49 -0.84 -8.23 15.54
C GLU A 49 -1.37 -6.83 15.17
N LEU A 50 -0.66 -6.11 14.29
CA LEU A 50 -1.12 -4.82 13.79
C LEU A 50 -2.42 -4.95 12.99
N ILE A 51 -2.54 -5.98 12.14
CA ILE A 51 -3.79 -6.26 11.40
C ILE A 51 -4.95 -6.46 12.36
N ASN A 52 -4.76 -7.23 13.44
CA ASN A 52 -5.79 -7.47 14.43
C ASN A 52 -6.17 -6.19 15.20
N ARG A 53 -5.19 -5.35 15.56
CA ARG A 53 -5.42 -4.06 16.23
C ARG A 53 -6.19 -3.07 15.34
N ARG A 54 -5.95 -3.08 14.04
CA ARG A 54 -6.66 -2.23 13.05
C ARG A 54 -8.16 -2.55 13.00
N ALA A 55 -8.58 -3.78 13.31
CA ALA A 55 -9.99 -4.18 13.37
C ALA A 55 -10.82 -3.42 14.42
N HIS A 56 -10.14 -2.80 15.40
CA HIS A 56 -10.78 -2.07 16.51
C HIS A 56 -10.46 -0.56 16.48
N ARG A 57 -9.86 -0.06 15.42
CA ARG A 57 -9.55 1.36 15.25
C ARG A 57 -10.58 2.01 14.33
N ALA A 58 -11.43 2.87 14.90
CA ALA A 58 -12.45 3.59 14.13
C ALA A 58 -11.81 4.66 13.23
N VAL A 59 -12.42 4.86 12.05
CA VAL A 59 -12.12 5.94 11.12
C VAL A 59 -13.08 7.11 11.38
N PRO A 60 -12.57 8.31 11.73
CA PRO A 60 -13.42 9.40 12.21
C PRO A 60 -14.16 10.18 11.12
N LEU A 61 -13.82 9.97 9.84
CA LEU A 61 -14.43 10.66 8.70
C LEU A 61 -15.27 9.68 7.86
N PRO A 62 -16.29 10.18 7.14
CA PRO A 62 -16.99 9.38 6.14
C PRO A 62 -16.03 8.73 5.14
N PRO A 63 -16.30 7.47 4.73
CA PRO A 63 -17.48 6.66 5.02
C PRO A 63 -17.53 6.04 6.42
N GLY A 64 -16.50 6.19 7.28
CA GLY A 64 -16.48 5.67 8.64
C GLY A 64 -16.05 4.21 8.72
N GLY A 65 -16.54 3.49 9.73
CA GLY A 65 -16.15 2.11 9.97
C GLY A 65 -14.82 1.95 10.71
N MET A 66 -14.17 0.80 10.53
CA MET A 66 -12.89 0.45 11.15
C MET A 66 -11.76 0.43 10.10
N LEU A 67 -10.49 0.54 10.51
CA LEU A 67 -9.37 0.51 9.57
C LEU A 67 -9.30 -0.78 8.73
N ASN A 68 -9.84 -1.90 9.22
CA ASN A 68 -9.92 -3.14 8.46
C ASN A 68 -11.06 -3.17 7.42
N ASP A 69 -11.92 -2.15 7.39
CA ASP A 69 -12.90 -1.95 6.32
C ASP A 69 -12.28 -1.28 5.09
N TYR A 70 -10.97 -1.02 5.14
CA TYR A 70 -10.22 -0.34 4.09
C TYR A 70 -9.08 -1.19 3.55
N VAL A 71 -8.79 -0.98 2.26
CA VAL A 71 -7.58 -1.46 1.59
C VAL A 71 -6.49 -0.39 1.78
N PRO A 72 -5.44 -0.65 2.57
CA PRO A 72 -4.40 0.35 2.83
C PRO A 72 -3.34 0.38 1.74
N PHE A 73 -2.87 1.58 1.44
CA PHE A 73 -1.73 1.89 0.58
C PHE A 73 -0.81 2.87 1.29
N TYR A 74 0.49 2.86 0.98
CA TYR A 74 1.44 3.89 1.41
C TYR A 74 1.63 4.94 0.31
N PHE A 75 2.06 6.14 0.67
CA PHE A 75 2.49 7.18 -0.28
C PHE A 75 3.97 7.05 -0.69
N THR A 76 4.56 5.88 -0.51
CA THR A 76 5.92 5.54 -0.90
C THR A 76 6.06 4.03 -1.14
N PRO A 77 6.84 3.59 -2.15
CA PRO A 77 7.17 2.17 -2.31
C PRO A 77 8.16 1.68 -1.24
N PHE A 78 8.90 2.60 -0.60
CA PHE A 78 9.95 2.30 0.36
C PHE A 78 9.42 2.18 1.80
N SER A 79 8.37 1.39 2.01
CA SER A 79 7.71 1.33 3.30
C SER A 79 8.52 0.60 4.37
N PRO A 80 8.45 1.03 5.65
CA PRO A 80 9.02 0.28 6.77
C PRO A 80 8.51 -1.16 6.84
N MET A 81 7.27 -1.42 6.40
CA MET A 81 6.70 -2.76 6.35
C MET A 81 7.45 -3.66 5.35
N LEU A 82 7.76 -3.15 4.15
CA LEU A 82 8.55 -3.91 3.17
C LEU A 82 9.94 -4.24 3.72
N TYR A 83 10.58 -3.29 4.39
CA TYR A 83 11.87 -3.51 5.05
C TYR A 83 11.77 -4.58 6.15
N ASN A 84 10.72 -4.55 6.97
CA ASN A 84 10.50 -5.54 8.02
C ASN A 84 10.26 -6.94 7.43
N ILE A 85 9.49 -7.06 6.35
CA ILE A 85 9.26 -8.33 5.65
C ILE A 85 10.58 -8.87 5.06
N TYR A 86 11.37 -8.01 4.41
CA TYR A 86 12.66 -8.41 3.86
C TYR A 86 13.65 -8.89 4.93
N THR A 87 13.70 -8.19 6.07
CA THR A 87 14.66 -8.48 7.15
C THR A 87 14.16 -9.48 8.20
N GLY A 88 12.85 -9.75 8.27
CA GLY A 88 12.22 -10.53 9.35
C GLY A 88 12.12 -9.77 10.69
N ARG A 89 12.23 -8.41 10.68
CA ARG A 89 12.14 -7.60 11.90
C ARG A 89 10.69 -7.39 12.35
N GLY A 90 10.52 -7.01 13.63
CA GLY A 90 9.21 -6.64 14.19
C GLY A 90 8.21 -7.80 14.26
N GLY A 91 8.69 -9.05 14.39
CA GLY A 91 7.82 -10.23 14.47
C GLY A 91 7.15 -10.62 13.14
N VAL A 92 7.67 -10.09 12.02
CA VAL A 92 7.14 -10.38 10.67
C VAL A 92 7.93 -11.54 10.06
N ALA A 93 7.24 -12.50 9.44
CA ALA A 93 7.88 -13.56 8.69
C ALA A 93 8.67 -12.99 7.51
N ARG A 94 9.91 -13.45 7.34
CA ARG A 94 10.74 -13.04 6.21
C ARG A 94 10.19 -13.61 4.91
N VAL A 95 10.06 -12.75 3.89
CA VAL A 95 9.67 -13.12 2.54
C VAL A 95 10.74 -12.59 1.57
N ALA A 96 11.13 -13.39 0.60
CA ALA A 96 12.10 -12.97 -0.41
C ALA A 96 11.50 -11.87 -1.32
N ASN A 97 12.32 -10.92 -1.76
CA ASN A 97 11.88 -9.86 -2.66
C ASN A 97 11.22 -10.40 -3.94
N ALA A 98 11.71 -11.53 -4.48
CA ALA A 98 11.13 -12.19 -5.64
C ALA A 98 9.69 -12.70 -5.43
N ASP A 99 9.26 -12.87 -4.17
CA ASP A 99 7.91 -13.30 -3.82
C ASP A 99 6.97 -12.13 -3.49
N ILE A 100 7.49 -10.89 -3.53
CA ILE A 100 6.72 -9.67 -3.25
C ILE A 100 6.40 -8.95 -4.55
N VAL A 101 5.14 -8.53 -4.69
CA VAL A 101 4.66 -7.62 -5.74
C VAL A 101 4.21 -6.32 -5.08
N ILE A 102 4.56 -5.20 -5.69
CA ILE A 102 4.12 -3.86 -5.29
C ILE A 102 3.07 -3.40 -6.29
N LEU A 103 1.82 -3.33 -5.88
CA LEU A 103 0.72 -2.78 -6.66
C LEU A 103 0.76 -1.25 -6.61
N VAL A 104 0.51 -0.61 -7.74
CA VAL A 104 0.62 0.84 -7.90
C VAL A 104 -0.72 1.42 -8.33
N SER A 105 -1.10 2.52 -7.69
CA SER A 105 -2.20 3.37 -8.09
C SER A 105 -1.90 4.83 -7.77
N SER A 106 -2.89 5.69 -7.83
CA SER A 106 -2.84 7.06 -7.30
C SER A 106 -4.12 7.41 -6.56
N LEU A 107 -4.04 8.34 -5.60
CA LEU A 107 -5.23 8.82 -4.94
C LEU A 107 -6.16 9.55 -5.93
N HIS A 108 -5.58 10.22 -6.93
CA HIS A 108 -6.35 10.85 -8.00
C HIS A 108 -7.18 9.84 -8.80
N ARG A 109 -6.61 8.64 -9.08
CA ARG A 109 -7.36 7.56 -9.76
C ARG A 109 -8.50 7.03 -8.91
N VAL A 110 -8.29 6.91 -7.59
CA VAL A 110 -9.34 6.53 -6.63
C VAL A 110 -10.49 7.54 -6.65
N VAL A 111 -10.17 8.83 -6.67
CA VAL A 111 -11.15 9.94 -6.76
C VAL A 111 -11.89 9.92 -8.10
N GLU A 112 -11.17 9.78 -9.21
CA GLU A 112 -11.74 9.74 -10.57
C GLU A 112 -12.79 8.63 -10.71
N LEU A 113 -12.54 7.48 -10.09
CA LEU A 113 -13.46 6.34 -10.11
C LEU A 113 -14.58 6.44 -9.06
N GLY A 114 -14.64 7.52 -8.29
CA GLY A 114 -15.66 7.72 -7.25
C GLY A 114 -15.59 6.71 -6.11
N LEU A 115 -14.44 6.08 -5.88
CA LEU A 115 -14.27 5.10 -4.80
C LEU A 115 -14.24 5.84 -3.45
N PRO A 116 -14.96 5.36 -2.43
CA PRO A 116 -14.90 5.97 -1.10
C PRO A 116 -13.51 5.76 -0.47
N TYR A 117 -12.94 6.82 0.09
CA TYR A 117 -11.59 6.77 0.66
C TYR A 117 -11.41 7.77 1.80
N VAL A 118 -10.36 7.56 2.57
CA VAL A 118 -9.70 8.55 3.41
C VAL A 118 -8.20 8.43 3.25
N PHE A 119 -7.44 9.44 3.64
CA PHE A 119 -5.99 9.32 3.78
C PHE A 119 -5.52 9.99 5.07
N THR A 120 -4.29 9.69 5.48
CA THR A 120 -3.72 10.18 6.74
C THR A 120 -2.35 10.81 6.50
N ASP A 121 -1.97 11.76 7.37
CA ASP A 121 -0.66 12.41 7.34
C ASP A 121 0.47 11.54 7.94
N ARG A 122 0.11 10.43 8.58
CA ARG A 122 1.00 9.48 9.25
C ARG A 122 0.35 8.10 9.33
N HIS A 123 1.00 7.16 10.01
CA HIS A 123 0.46 5.82 10.20
C HIS A 123 -0.96 5.88 10.79
N ALA A 124 -1.95 5.38 10.07
CA ALA A 124 -3.37 5.53 10.39
C ALA A 124 -3.79 4.96 11.76
N TYR A 125 -3.05 3.99 12.28
CA TYR A 125 -3.34 3.40 13.58
C TYR A 125 -2.95 4.32 14.75
N THR A 126 -2.06 5.29 14.57
CA THR A 126 -1.61 6.17 15.66
C THR A 126 -2.75 7.08 16.16
N MET A 127 -2.71 7.43 17.44
CA MET A 127 -3.73 8.30 18.06
C MET A 127 -3.67 9.74 17.52
N THR A 128 -2.49 10.15 17.06
CA THR A 128 -2.21 11.50 16.57
C THR A 128 -2.42 11.63 15.05
N ALA A 129 -2.90 10.56 14.37
CA ALA A 129 -3.16 10.61 12.94
C ALA A 129 -4.33 11.55 12.63
N ASN A 130 -4.09 12.50 11.73
CA ASN A 130 -5.14 13.30 11.12
C ASN A 130 -5.66 12.57 9.88
N TYR A 131 -6.97 12.59 9.71
CA TYR A 131 -7.66 11.96 8.60
C TYR A 131 -8.21 13.03 7.66
N TYR A 132 -8.17 12.74 6.36
CA TYR A 132 -8.63 13.62 5.29
C TYR A 132 -9.41 12.80 4.26
N ASN A 133 -10.42 13.40 3.62
CA ASN A 133 -11.20 12.82 2.54
C ASN A 133 -11.35 13.77 1.32
N ASP A 134 -10.54 14.83 1.27
CA ASP A 134 -10.47 15.77 0.15
C ASP A 134 -9.02 15.89 -0.33
N PRO A 135 -8.74 15.67 -1.65
CA PRO A 135 -7.39 15.76 -2.22
C PRO A 135 -6.72 17.13 -2.05
N ILE A 136 -7.47 18.19 -1.79
CA ILE A 136 -6.91 19.52 -1.51
C ILE A 136 -5.97 19.49 -0.30
N ASN A 137 -6.16 18.53 0.59
CA ASN A 137 -5.34 18.34 1.80
C ASN A 137 -4.09 17.47 1.59
N LEU A 138 -3.74 17.07 0.36
CA LEU A 138 -2.55 16.24 0.08
C LEU A 138 -1.24 16.88 0.54
N ASN A 139 -1.21 18.20 0.71
CA ASN A 139 -0.06 18.91 1.30
C ASN A 139 0.14 18.64 2.81
N ALA A 140 -0.80 17.99 3.49
CA ALA A 140 -0.62 17.52 4.87
C ALA A 140 0.37 16.36 4.99
N ILE A 141 0.64 15.67 3.87
CA ILE A 141 1.64 14.59 3.83
C ILE A 141 3.03 15.21 3.76
N ASP A 142 3.96 14.66 4.54
CA ASP A 142 5.36 15.10 4.57
C ASP A 142 6.13 14.55 3.36
N TRP A 143 5.82 15.09 2.16
CA TRP A 143 6.46 14.68 0.92
C TRP A 143 7.99 14.80 0.93
N PRO A 144 8.59 15.87 1.48
CA PRO A 144 10.04 15.96 1.62
C PRO A 144 10.65 14.81 2.41
N LEU A 145 9.98 14.35 3.48
CA LEU A 145 10.42 13.21 4.26
C LEU A 145 10.34 11.91 3.45
N LEU A 146 9.24 11.69 2.73
CA LEU A 146 9.08 10.50 1.87
C LEU A 146 10.15 10.44 0.76
N GLN A 147 10.46 11.58 0.15
CA GLN A 147 11.48 11.71 -0.91
C GLN A 147 12.89 11.35 -0.43
N GLN A 148 13.19 11.54 0.86
CA GLN A 148 14.49 11.20 1.44
C GLN A 148 14.72 9.69 1.59
N ARG A 149 13.67 8.88 1.57
CA ARG A 149 13.72 7.42 1.78
C ARG A 149 14.36 7.04 3.14
N ASN A 150 14.23 7.91 4.13
CA ASN A 150 14.85 7.75 5.44
C ASN A 150 13.80 7.69 6.55
N PHE A 151 13.47 6.47 6.98
CA PHE A 151 12.58 6.20 8.10
C PHE A 151 13.32 5.74 9.37
N GLN A 152 14.62 6.01 9.47
CA GLN A 152 15.36 5.77 10.72
C GLN A 152 14.83 6.68 11.82
N ARG A 153 14.77 6.13 13.03
CA ARG A 153 14.37 6.91 14.20
C ARG A 153 15.34 8.07 14.41
N ASP A 154 14.79 9.21 14.79
CA ASP A 154 15.52 10.43 15.11
C ASP A 154 15.09 10.88 16.50
N PRO A 155 16.01 10.96 17.49
CA PRO A 155 15.68 11.45 18.83
C PRO A 155 15.14 12.89 18.86
N ASN A 156 15.54 13.71 17.87
CA ASN A 156 15.09 15.11 17.74
C ASN A 156 13.75 15.22 16.99
N ASP A 157 13.29 14.14 16.36
CA ASP A 157 12.02 14.07 15.63
C ASP A 157 11.35 12.71 15.89
N PRO A 158 10.76 12.52 17.07
CA PRO A 158 10.21 11.23 17.49
C PRO A 158 9.03 10.75 16.62
N GLU A 159 8.31 11.67 15.97
CA GLU A 159 7.16 11.37 15.10
C GLU A 159 7.54 11.07 13.64
N LYS A 160 8.82 11.22 13.27
CA LYS A 160 9.33 11.03 11.89
C LYS A 160 8.88 9.71 11.28
N VAL A 161 9.05 8.60 12.02
CA VAL A 161 8.72 7.26 11.51
C VAL A 161 7.22 7.10 11.26
N GLU A 162 6.39 7.74 12.07
CA GLU A 162 4.95 7.72 11.93
C GLU A 162 4.50 8.52 10.70
N ARG A 163 5.03 9.75 10.51
CA ARG A 163 4.76 10.57 9.32
C ARG A 163 5.24 9.91 8.03
N TYR A 164 6.36 9.19 8.09
CA TYR A 164 6.86 8.42 6.93
C TYR A 164 5.90 7.30 6.49
N GLN A 165 4.96 6.92 7.31
CA GLN A 165 3.96 5.88 7.06
C GLN A 165 2.56 6.44 6.77
N ALA A 166 2.46 7.63 6.18
CA ALA A 166 1.20 8.17 5.68
C ALA A 166 0.49 7.15 4.77
N GLU A 167 -0.82 7.00 4.95
CA GLU A 167 -1.61 5.97 4.28
C GLU A 167 -2.76 6.58 3.46
N ALA A 168 -3.01 6.01 2.27
CA ALA A 168 -4.30 6.11 1.59
C ALA A 168 -5.10 4.82 1.86
N LEU A 169 -6.37 4.98 2.20
CA LEU A 169 -7.26 3.95 2.69
C LEU A 169 -8.52 3.93 1.81
N VAL A 170 -8.64 2.93 0.92
CA VAL A 170 -9.79 2.76 0.01
C VAL A 170 -10.83 1.87 0.69
N HIS A 171 -12.06 2.34 0.87
CA HIS A 171 -13.10 1.63 1.62
C HIS A 171 -13.64 0.43 0.84
N GLY A 172 -13.77 -0.70 1.52
CA GLY A 172 -14.38 -1.93 1.02
C GLY A 172 -13.53 -2.67 -0.01
N GLN A 173 -13.48 -2.14 -1.21
CA GLN A 173 -12.82 -2.78 -2.36
C GLN A 173 -12.15 -1.76 -3.28
N MET A 174 -11.04 -2.16 -3.87
CA MET A 174 -10.39 -1.45 -4.97
C MET A 174 -10.40 -2.35 -6.21
N PRO A 175 -11.17 -2.03 -7.25
CA PRO A 175 -11.26 -2.84 -8.45
C PRO A 175 -9.96 -2.79 -9.26
N ILE A 176 -9.76 -3.77 -10.16
CA ILE A 176 -8.50 -3.90 -10.91
C ILE A 176 -8.20 -2.69 -11.80
N GLU A 177 -9.21 -2.08 -12.39
CA GLU A 177 -9.11 -0.88 -13.23
C GLU A 177 -8.64 0.36 -12.47
N ALA A 178 -8.69 0.33 -11.15
CA ALA A 178 -8.12 1.37 -10.31
C ALA A 178 -6.60 1.23 -10.13
N LEU A 179 -6.00 0.09 -10.49
CA LEU A 179 -4.56 -0.08 -10.48
C LEU A 179 -3.94 0.50 -11.76
N LEU A 180 -2.86 1.24 -11.61
CA LEU A 180 -2.03 1.74 -12.71
C LEU A 180 -1.00 0.72 -13.17
N GLY A 181 -0.67 -0.27 -12.32
CA GLY A 181 0.30 -1.30 -12.64
C GLY A 181 0.77 -2.08 -11.42
N ALA A 182 1.74 -2.95 -11.66
CA ALA A 182 2.41 -3.72 -10.64
C ALA A 182 3.93 -3.73 -10.86
N VAL A 183 4.68 -3.79 -9.78
CA VAL A 183 6.14 -3.88 -9.81
C VAL A 183 6.59 -5.16 -9.13
N CYS A 184 7.55 -5.84 -9.73
CA CYS A 184 8.19 -7.04 -9.19
C CYS A 184 9.71 -6.88 -9.13
N TYR A 185 10.39 -7.83 -8.49
CA TYR A 185 11.82 -7.72 -8.22
C TYR A 185 12.70 -8.12 -9.41
N THR A 186 12.33 -9.13 -10.21
CA THR A 186 13.16 -9.65 -11.30
C THR A 186 12.43 -9.69 -12.65
N PRO A 187 13.17 -9.61 -13.78
CA PRO A 187 12.57 -9.78 -15.11
C PRO A 187 11.88 -11.13 -15.30
N GLN A 188 12.40 -12.21 -14.70
CA GLN A 188 11.77 -13.52 -14.76
C GLN A 188 10.39 -13.50 -14.10
N VAL A 189 10.28 -12.93 -12.88
CA VAL A 189 8.98 -12.78 -12.19
C VAL A 189 8.05 -11.88 -13.00
N GLN A 190 8.57 -10.81 -13.63
CA GLN A 190 7.78 -9.96 -14.53
C GLN A 190 7.12 -10.79 -15.64
N GLN A 191 7.89 -11.60 -16.35
CA GLN A 191 7.37 -12.44 -17.42
C GLN A 191 6.30 -13.41 -16.91
N GLU A 192 6.56 -14.11 -15.79
CA GLU A 192 5.60 -15.04 -15.18
C GLU A 192 4.26 -14.35 -14.85
N LEU A 193 4.31 -13.13 -14.28
CA LEU A 193 3.12 -12.36 -13.91
C LEU A 193 2.37 -11.82 -15.14
N GLN A 194 3.09 -11.38 -16.19
CA GLN A 194 2.49 -10.96 -17.46
C GLN A 194 1.78 -12.11 -18.16
N GLU A 195 2.37 -13.30 -18.18
CA GLU A 195 1.74 -14.52 -18.72
C GLU A 195 0.49 -14.91 -17.92
N GLN A 196 0.50 -14.75 -16.58
CA GLN A 196 -0.68 -14.98 -15.74
C GLN A 196 -1.80 -13.98 -16.05
N ALA A 197 -1.49 -12.68 -16.15
CA ALA A 197 -2.46 -11.65 -16.50
C ALA A 197 -3.07 -11.90 -17.89
N ALA A 198 -2.25 -12.24 -18.88
CA ALA A 198 -2.71 -12.58 -20.23
C ALA A 198 -3.65 -13.79 -20.25
N ARG A 199 -3.34 -14.86 -19.49
CA ARG A 199 -4.22 -16.04 -19.38
C ARG A 199 -5.59 -15.72 -18.77
N LEU A 200 -5.65 -14.69 -17.90
CA LEU A 200 -6.88 -14.22 -17.27
C LEU A 200 -7.60 -13.15 -18.10
N GLY A 201 -7.04 -12.74 -19.26
CA GLY A 201 -7.60 -11.68 -20.10
C GLY A 201 -7.52 -10.30 -19.48
N VAL A 202 -6.65 -10.09 -18.49
CA VAL A 202 -6.48 -8.81 -17.78
C VAL A 202 -5.27 -8.08 -18.33
N GLN A 203 -5.46 -6.81 -18.67
CA GLN A 203 -4.37 -5.89 -19.02
C GLN A 203 -3.93 -5.13 -17.78
N LEU A 204 -2.68 -5.32 -17.37
CA LEU A 204 -2.02 -4.61 -16.28
C LEU A 204 -0.56 -4.40 -16.63
N ASP A 205 -0.07 -3.18 -16.54
CA ASP A 205 1.34 -2.87 -16.74
C ASP A 205 2.17 -3.47 -15.59
N ILE A 206 3.08 -4.38 -15.92
CA ILE A 206 3.94 -5.06 -14.95
C ILE A 206 5.39 -4.81 -15.30
N HIS A 207 6.17 -4.25 -14.35
CA HIS A 207 7.56 -3.88 -14.55
C HIS A 207 8.46 -4.52 -13.48
N SER A 208 9.70 -4.86 -13.86
CA SER A 208 10.75 -5.21 -12.92
C SER A 208 11.52 -3.95 -12.51
N ILE A 209 11.39 -3.56 -11.25
CA ILE A 209 12.06 -2.37 -10.68
C ILE A 209 12.71 -2.76 -9.35
N PRO A 210 13.87 -3.48 -9.36
CA PRO A 210 14.53 -3.93 -8.14
C PRO A 210 14.91 -2.79 -7.19
N GLN A 211 15.07 -1.55 -7.70
CA GLN A 211 15.41 -0.37 -6.91
C GLN A 211 14.30 0.08 -5.92
N TRP A 212 13.08 -0.46 -6.04
CA TRP A 212 11.98 -0.22 -5.10
C TRP A 212 11.98 -1.19 -3.91
N TYR A 213 12.89 -2.16 -3.90
CA TYR A 213 13.05 -3.16 -2.85
C TYR A 213 14.29 -2.87 -1.97
N PHE A 214 14.52 -3.66 -0.93
CA PHE A 214 15.63 -3.55 0.01
C PHE A 214 16.67 -4.66 -0.19
#